data_a799956422f4adb7121a2086ea55c183
#
_entry.id   a799956422f4adb7121a2086ea55c183
#
_cell.length_a   1.000
_cell.length_b   1.000
_cell.length_c   1.000
_cell.angle_alpha   90.00
_cell.angle_beta   90.00
_cell.angle_gamma   90.00
#
_symmetry.space_group_name_H-M   'P 1'
#
loop_
_entity.id
_entity.type
_entity.pdbx_description
1 polymer ?
#
loop_
_entity_poly.entity_id
_entity_poly.type
_entity_poly.pdbx_seq_one_letter_code
_entity_poly.pdbx_strand_id
1 'polypeptide(L)'
;DRQGSPRPAPPIRFQRWSQIALGAPVLLVLAFIYVPIAVIAVLSFQGPQGGATFPLRDSGTLWYQSLTDLTVITEHTDYLGQAVFDFRKSIVNSLKLAATTSVISTVIAMAAAQAMRTRFRGARITTYVILLGIVTPGLAISLGIVTLASELGIRAGLFTTGIIAHVVWTMPFSFLVIMVLFNRFDRRVEEAAYTLGASRLRAFFTVTLPMMKPAVIGSLLFAFMLSFDEYAHSIFIMGSDRTLPLTLVSAVQLRITPSIF
;
A
#
# COMPACT_ATOMS: atom_id res chain seq x y z
N ASP A 1 37.89 10.64 49.41
CA ASP A 1 36.57 10.29 48.86
C ASP A 1 35.64 11.50 48.85
N ARG A 2 35.64 12.27 47.74
CA ARG A 2 34.65 13.31 47.52
C ARG A 2 33.55 12.71 46.67
N GLN A 3 32.52 12.20 47.32
CA GLN A 3 31.26 11.86 46.66
C GLN A 3 30.64 13.13 46.08
N GLY A 4 30.66 13.27 44.77
CA GLY A 4 29.99 14.37 44.06
C GLY A 4 28.49 14.33 44.33
N SER A 5 27.96 15.39 44.95
CA SER A 5 26.53 15.55 45.16
C SER A 5 25.80 15.47 43.83
N PRO A 6 24.65 14.78 43.74
CA PRO A 6 23.87 14.73 42.50
C PRO A 6 23.43 16.13 42.08
N ARG A 7 23.64 16.46 40.79
CA ARG A 7 23.21 17.77 40.24
C ARG A 7 21.69 17.90 40.42
N PRO A 8 21.20 19.06 40.93
CA PRO A 8 19.78 19.27 41.09
C PRO A 8 19.08 19.18 39.74
N ALA A 9 17.91 18.51 39.69
CA ALA A 9 17.08 18.40 38.50
C ALA A 9 16.69 19.81 38.00
N PRO A 10 16.69 20.07 36.70
CA PRO A 10 16.30 21.37 36.16
C PRO A 10 14.87 21.72 36.58
N PRO A 11 14.56 23.01 36.81
CA PRO A 11 13.25 23.43 37.29
C PRO A 11 12.16 23.10 36.27
N ILE A 12 10.98 22.72 36.73
CA ILE A 12 9.81 22.27 35.97
C ILE A 12 9.45 23.24 34.82
N ARG A 13 9.74 24.52 34.94
CA ARG A 13 9.53 25.52 33.88
C ARG A 13 10.42 25.30 32.67
N PHE A 14 11.66 24.91 32.85
CA PHE A 14 12.59 24.64 31.74
C PHE A 14 12.15 23.41 30.94
N GLN A 15 11.58 22.42 31.61
CA GLN A 15 11.04 21.21 31.02
C GLN A 15 9.78 21.47 30.16
N ARG A 16 8.94 22.43 30.55
CA ARG A 16 7.76 22.83 29.74
C ARG A 16 8.15 23.57 28.46
N TRP A 17 9.09 24.48 28.52
CA TRP A 17 9.57 25.22 27.36
C TRP A 17 10.24 24.30 26.32
N SER A 18 11.03 23.32 26.78
CA SER A 18 11.63 22.33 25.89
C SER A 18 10.59 21.41 25.24
N GLN A 19 9.52 21.05 25.94
CA GLN A 19 8.42 20.28 25.38
C GLN A 19 7.64 21.06 24.32
N ILE A 20 7.40 22.35 24.55
CA ILE A 20 6.74 23.23 23.56
C ILE A 20 7.66 23.43 22.35
N ALA A 21 8.95 23.69 22.57
CA ALA A 21 9.92 23.90 21.50
C ALA A 21 10.11 22.66 20.62
N LEU A 22 9.97 21.45 21.18
CA LEU A 22 9.99 20.18 20.43
C LEU A 22 8.63 19.83 19.83
N GLY A 23 7.55 20.17 20.52
CA GLY A 23 6.18 19.85 20.09
C GLY A 23 5.68 20.74 18.95
N ALA A 24 6.06 22.02 18.93
CA ALA A 24 5.60 22.96 17.90
C ALA A 24 5.97 22.55 16.46
N PRO A 25 7.22 22.15 16.14
CA PRO A 25 7.57 21.65 14.81
C PRO A 25 6.77 20.39 14.42
N VAL A 26 6.53 19.49 15.37
CA VAL A 26 5.74 18.28 15.12
C VAL A 26 4.31 18.65 14.79
N LEU A 27 3.69 19.55 15.54
CA LEU A 27 2.33 20.04 15.27
C LEU A 27 2.24 20.75 13.92
N LEU A 28 3.26 21.54 13.55
CA LEU A 28 3.31 22.20 12.23
C LEU A 28 3.38 21.17 11.09
N VAL A 29 4.21 20.13 11.23
CA VAL A 29 4.30 19.06 10.23
C VAL A 29 2.96 18.29 10.15
N LEU A 30 2.36 17.96 11.28
CA LEU A 30 1.04 17.32 11.31
C LEU A 30 -0.03 18.20 10.66
N ALA A 31 -0.08 19.49 11.00
CA ALA A 31 -1.01 20.43 10.38
C ALA A 31 -0.79 20.53 8.87
N PHE A 32 0.45 20.63 8.42
CA PHE A 32 0.80 20.67 7.00
C PHE A 32 0.32 19.44 6.23
N ILE A 33 0.36 18.25 6.85
CA ILE A 33 -0.11 17.00 6.26
C ILE A 33 -1.64 16.89 6.31
N TYR A 34 -2.24 17.16 7.48
CA TYR A 34 -3.66 16.85 7.71
C TYR A 34 -4.62 17.96 7.28
N VAL A 35 -4.20 19.23 7.27
CA VAL A 35 -5.08 20.34 6.84
C VAL A 35 -5.54 20.18 5.38
N PRO A 36 -4.67 19.88 4.39
CA PRO A 36 -5.13 19.60 3.03
C PRO A 36 -6.12 18.44 2.95
N ILE A 37 -5.89 17.36 3.72
CA ILE A 37 -6.80 16.20 3.78
C ILE A 37 -8.16 16.61 4.35
N ALA A 38 -8.17 17.41 5.43
CA ALA A 38 -9.39 17.91 6.01
C ALA A 38 -10.15 18.84 5.03
N VAL A 39 -9.44 19.68 4.28
CA VAL A 39 -10.02 20.52 3.23
C VAL A 39 -10.69 19.66 2.15
N ILE A 40 -10.02 18.62 1.66
CA ILE A 40 -10.59 17.68 0.68
C ILE A 40 -11.83 17.00 1.25
N ALA A 41 -11.78 16.53 2.50
CA ALA A 41 -12.92 15.91 3.17
C ALA A 41 -14.11 16.86 3.29
N VAL A 42 -13.89 18.15 3.53
CA VAL A 42 -14.96 19.16 3.57
C VAL A 42 -15.50 19.45 2.16
N LEU A 43 -14.62 19.57 1.16
CA LEU A 43 -15.02 19.81 -0.23
C LEU A 43 -15.75 18.62 -0.86
N SER A 44 -15.61 17.39 -0.32
CA SER A 44 -16.37 16.23 -0.78
C SER A 44 -17.88 16.34 -0.55
N PHE A 45 -18.31 17.28 0.30
CA PHE A 45 -19.72 17.61 0.50
C PHE A 45 -20.21 18.77 -0.39
N GLN A 46 -19.37 19.26 -1.30
CA GLN A 46 -19.73 20.32 -2.24
C GLN A 46 -20.83 19.84 -3.21
N GLY A 47 -21.83 20.66 -3.46
CA GLY A 47 -22.89 20.34 -4.41
C GLY A 47 -22.46 20.41 -5.87
N PRO A 48 -23.32 20.00 -6.81
CA PRO A 48 -22.98 19.88 -8.24
C PRO A 48 -22.67 21.22 -8.92
N GLN A 49 -23.18 22.32 -8.38
CA GLN A 49 -22.91 23.68 -8.88
C GLN A 49 -21.68 24.33 -8.25
N GLY A 50 -21.06 23.67 -7.27
CA GLY A 50 -19.84 24.13 -6.61
C GLY A 50 -18.58 23.68 -7.37
N GLY A 51 -17.53 24.52 -7.30
CA GLY A 51 -16.19 24.16 -7.78
C GLY A 51 -15.35 23.49 -6.68
N ALA A 52 -14.08 23.24 -6.96
CA ALA A 52 -13.10 22.73 -5.99
C ALA A 52 -12.61 23.84 -5.02
N THR A 53 -13.46 24.79 -4.65
CA THR A 53 -13.11 25.99 -3.85
C THR A 53 -14.19 26.31 -2.85
N PHE A 54 -13.85 27.07 -1.80
CA PHE A 54 -14.79 27.68 -0.88
C PHE A 54 -15.42 28.96 -1.48
N PRO A 55 -16.68 29.31 -1.07
CA PRO A 55 -17.52 28.62 -0.07
C PRO A 55 -18.23 27.39 -0.62
N LEU A 56 -18.67 26.49 0.28
CA LEU A 56 -19.53 25.37 -0.08
C LEU A 56 -20.87 25.90 -0.64
N ARG A 57 -21.27 25.40 -1.83
CA ARG A 57 -22.55 25.70 -2.46
C ARG A 57 -23.36 24.41 -2.56
N ASP A 58 -24.64 24.51 -2.20
CA ASP A 58 -25.58 23.36 -2.25
C ASP A 58 -25.01 22.09 -1.64
N SER A 59 -24.39 22.20 -0.45
CA SER A 59 -23.72 21.08 0.23
C SER A 59 -24.66 19.90 0.44
N GLY A 60 -24.17 18.69 0.17
CA GLY A 60 -24.95 17.47 0.27
C GLY A 60 -24.11 16.21 0.14
N THR A 61 -24.79 15.08 0.06
CA THR A 61 -24.15 13.75 -0.06
C THR A 61 -24.30 13.15 -1.46
N LEU A 62 -24.56 13.97 -2.47
CA LEU A 62 -24.85 13.54 -3.84
C LEU A 62 -23.75 12.62 -4.38
N TRP A 63 -22.49 13.00 -4.18
CA TRP A 63 -21.34 12.24 -4.68
C TRP A 63 -21.18 10.89 -3.97
N TYR A 64 -21.56 10.79 -2.70
CA TYR A 64 -21.58 9.52 -1.96
C TYR A 64 -22.70 8.61 -2.43
N GLN A 65 -23.87 9.17 -2.75
CA GLN A 65 -24.98 8.41 -3.33
C GLN A 65 -24.61 7.87 -4.71
N SER A 66 -23.87 8.60 -5.50
CA SER A 66 -23.41 8.17 -6.82
C SER A 66 -22.46 6.95 -6.80
N LEU A 67 -21.85 6.64 -5.66
CA LEU A 67 -21.07 5.39 -5.49
C LEU A 67 -21.97 4.15 -5.46
N THR A 68 -23.23 4.32 -5.06
CA THR A 68 -24.21 3.22 -5.02
C THR A 68 -25.12 3.21 -6.24
N ASP A 69 -25.44 4.39 -6.78
CA ASP A 69 -26.33 4.57 -7.91
C ASP A 69 -25.74 5.58 -8.92
N LEU A 70 -25.29 5.10 -10.06
CA LEU A 70 -24.70 5.93 -11.10
C LEU A 70 -25.73 6.83 -11.81
N THR A 71 -27.02 6.53 -11.71
CA THR A 71 -28.10 7.35 -12.32
C THR A 71 -28.19 8.72 -11.66
N VAL A 72 -27.82 8.83 -10.38
CA VAL A 72 -27.84 10.09 -9.64
C VAL A 72 -26.93 11.15 -10.27
N ILE A 73 -25.79 10.75 -10.84
CA ILE A 73 -24.89 11.69 -11.52
C ILE A 73 -25.47 12.13 -12.87
N THR A 74 -26.06 11.21 -13.63
CA THR A 74 -26.61 11.51 -14.95
C THR A 74 -27.83 12.44 -14.88
N GLU A 75 -28.61 12.37 -13.84
CA GLU A 75 -29.77 13.26 -13.62
C GLU A 75 -29.38 14.70 -13.22
N HIS A 76 -28.27 14.89 -12.52
CA HIS A 76 -27.86 16.17 -11.97
C HIS A 76 -26.77 16.88 -12.75
N THR A 77 -26.19 16.23 -13.77
CA THR A 77 -25.07 16.79 -14.54
C THR A 77 -25.35 16.78 -16.03
N ASP A 78 -26.18 17.71 -16.52
CA ASP A 78 -26.37 17.99 -17.94
C ASP A 78 -25.07 18.38 -18.69
N TYR A 79 -23.98 18.50 -17.95
CA TYR A 79 -22.68 18.94 -18.45
C TYR A 79 -21.73 17.81 -18.82
N LEU A 80 -22.10 16.54 -18.61
CA LEU A 80 -21.21 15.40 -18.79
C LEU A 80 -21.59 14.52 -20.00
N GLY A 81 -21.70 15.09 -21.18
CA GLY A 81 -21.58 14.32 -22.42
C GLY A 81 -20.21 13.61 -22.56
N GLN A 82 -19.41 13.51 -21.50
CA GLN A 82 -18.08 12.94 -21.47
C GLN A 82 -17.92 11.98 -20.29
N ALA A 83 -17.59 10.75 -20.65
CA ALA A 83 -17.14 9.63 -19.81
C ALA A 83 -17.51 9.70 -18.32
N VAL A 84 -18.65 9.11 -17.97
CA VAL A 84 -18.99 8.82 -16.57
C VAL A 84 -17.94 7.85 -16.04
N PHE A 85 -17.12 8.29 -15.08
CA PHE A 85 -16.14 7.44 -14.43
C PHE A 85 -16.86 6.50 -13.46
N ASP A 86 -16.79 5.21 -13.71
CA ASP A 86 -17.30 4.21 -12.79
C ASP A 86 -16.31 4.01 -11.63
N PHE A 87 -16.37 4.91 -10.63
CA PHE A 87 -15.55 4.83 -9.43
C PHE A 87 -15.81 3.55 -8.64
N ARG A 88 -17.05 3.07 -8.58
CA ARG A 88 -17.40 1.84 -7.90
C ARG A 88 -16.67 0.64 -8.48
N LYS A 89 -16.70 0.50 -9.82
CA LYS A 89 -15.97 -0.57 -10.51
C LYS A 89 -14.47 -0.45 -10.28
N SER A 90 -13.94 0.76 -10.32
CA SER A 90 -12.52 1.04 -10.11
C SER A 90 -12.06 0.74 -8.68
N ILE A 91 -12.86 1.06 -7.67
CA ILE A 91 -12.62 0.69 -6.27
C ILE A 91 -12.58 -0.83 -6.12
N VAL A 92 -13.59 -1.53 -6.65
CA VAL A 92 -13.67 -3.00 -6.58
C VAL A 92 -12.48 -3.65 -7.29
N ASN A 93 -12.06 -3.12 -8.44
CA ASN A 93 -10.89 -3.59 -9.16
C ASN A 93 -9.61 -3.40 -8.35
N SER A 94 -9.40 -2.21 -7.76
CA SER A 94 -8.25 -1.95 -6.88
C SER A 94 -8.24 -2.87 -5.66
N LEU A 95 -9.38 -3.08 -5.01
CA LEU A 95 -9.49 -3.99 -3.87
C LEU A 95 -9.16 -5.43 -4.24
N LYS A 96 -9.70 -5.93 -5.36
CA LYS A 96 -9.42 -7.28 -5.86
C LYS A 96 -7.94 -7.45 -6.20
N LEU A 97 -7.38 -6.49 -6.95
CA LEU A 97 -5.97 -6.53 -7.33
C LEU A 97 -5.05 -6.48 -6.10
N ALA A 98 -5.26 -5.51 -5.21
CA ALA A 98 -4.44 -5.35 -4.01
C ALA A 98 -4.55 -6.56 -3.07
N ALA A 99 -5.74 -7.11 -2.86
CA ALA A 99 -5.94 -8.29 -2.02
C ALA A 99 -5.24 -9.52 -2.60
N THR A 100 -5.43 -9.81 -3.91
CA THR A 100 -4.78 -10.94 -4.55
C THR A 100 -3.26 -10.80 -4.59
N THR A 101 -2.77 -9.62 -4.95
CA THR A 101 -1.33 -9.30 -5.00
C THR A 101 -0.70 -9.44 -3.61
N SER A 102 -1.31 -8.89 -2.56
CA SER A 102 -0.77 -8.95 -1.21
C SER A 102 -0.64 -10.37 -0.70
N VAL A 103 -1.63 -11.21 -0.95
CA VAL A 103 -1.57 -12.64 -0.57
C VAL A 103 -0.46 -13.36 -1.33
N ILE A 104 -0.42 -13.22 -2.66
CA ILE A 104 0.59 -13.91 -3.49
C ILE A 104 2.00 -13.44 -3.11
N SER A 105 2.23 -12.13 -3.01
CA SER A 105 3.52 -11.55 -2.64
C SER A 105 3.97 -12.00 -1.25
N THR A 106 3.07 -12.02 -0.26
CA THR A 106 3.40 -12.46 1.10
C THR A 106 3.72 -13.95 1.15
N VAL A 107 2.98 -14.80 0.43
CA VAL A 107 3.27 -16.24 0.36
C VAL A 107 4.63 -16.49 -0.29
N ILE A 108 4.92 -15.86 -1.43
CA ILE A 108 6.22 -16.00 -2.11
C ILE A 108 7.34 -15.46 -1.22
N ALA A 109 7.14 -14.29 -0.60
CA ALA A 109 8.12 -13.69 0.30
C ALA A 109 8.40 -14.56 1.52
N MET A 110 7.37 -15.17 2.12
CA MET A 110 7.52 -16.09 3.25
C MET A 110 8.29 -17.34 2.85
N ALA A 111 7.98 -17.93 1.70
CA ALA A 111 8.70 -19.08 1.16
C ALA A 111 10.17 -18.74 0.88
N ALA A 112 10.44 -17.60 0.24
CA ALA A 112 11.77 -17.11 -0.04
C ALA A 112 12.56 -16.85 1.26
N ALA A 113 11.98 -16.15 2.22
CA ALA A 113 12.60 -15.86 3.51
C ALA A 113 12.92 -17.15 4.30
N GLN A 114 12.00 -18.11 4.31
CA GLN A 114 12.24 -19.43 4.91
C GLN A 114 13.37 -20.19 4.21
N ALA A 115 13.44 -20.15 2.89
CA ALA A 115 14.52 -20.76 2.12
C ALA A 115 15.88 -20.10 2.43
N MET A 116 15.94 -18.78 2.60
CA MET A 116 17.18 -18.06 2.95
C MET A 116 17.73 -18.42 4.33
N ARG A 117 16.92 -18.97 5.23
CA ARG A 117 17.36 -19.48 6.55
C ARG A 117 18.23 -20.73 6.41
N THR A 118 18.06 -21.47 5.34
CA THR A 118 18.93 -22.61 5.02
C THR A 118 20.10 -22.11 4.17
N ARG A 119 21.33 -22.40 4.60
CA ARG A 119 22.53 -22.05 3.82
C ARG A 119 22.60 -22.93 2.57
N PHE A 120 22.09 -22.43 1.44
CA PHE A 120 22.21 -23.11 0.15
C PHE A 120 23.10 -22.32 -0.82
N ARG A 121 23.67 -23.04 -1.80
CA ARG A 121 24.46 -22.41 -2.86
C ARG A 121 23.54 -21.49 -3.68
N GLY A 122 23.89 -20.20 -3.79
CA GLY A 122 23.09 -19.20 -4.51
C GLY A 122 22.16 -18.34 -3.62
N ALA A 123 22.02 -18.60 -2.31
CA ALA A 123 21.18 -17.80 -1.42
C ALA A 123 21.47 -16.30 -1.51
N ARG A 124 22.73 -15.89 -1.59
CA ARG A 124 23.14 -14.50 -1.77
C ARG A 124 22.66 -13.92 -3.09
N ILE A 125 22.81 -14.67 -4.18
CA ILE A 125 22.38 -14.24 -5.52
C ILE A 125 20.86 -14.08 -5.53
N THR A 126 20.12 -15.04 -5.00
CA THR A 126 18.64 -14.95 -4.90
C THR A 126 18.21 -13.74 -4.10
N THR A 127 18.87 -13.44 -2.98
CA THR A 127 18.58 -12.22 -2.20
C THR A 127 18.81 -10.96 -3.05
N TYR A 128 19.92 -10.85 -3.77
CA TYR A 128 20.16 -9.70 -4.64
C TYR A 128 19.15 -9.60 -5.78
N VAL A 129 18.75 -10.71 -6.39
CA VAL A 129 17.72 -10.73 -7.45
C VAL A 129 16.37 -10.23 -6.90
N ILE A 130 15.98 -10.67 -5.70
CA ILE A 130 14.76 -10.17 -5.05
C ILE A 130 14.87 -8.65 -4.80
N LEU A 131 15.98 -8.20 -4.22
CA LEU A 131 16.17 -6.80 -3.89
C LEU A 131 16.33 -5.91 -5.14
N LEU A 132 16.78 -6.45 -6.26
CA LEU A 132 16.86 -5.73 -7.53
C LEU A 132 15.49 -5.20 -7.96
N GLY A 133 14.39 -5.90 -7.62
CA GLY A 133 13.04 -5.43 -7.88
C GLY A 133 12.71 -4.09 -7.23
N ILE A 134 13.37 -3.72 -6.11
CA ILE A 134 13.18 -2.41 -5.46
C ILE A 134 13.87 -1.28 -6.24
N VAL A 135 15.02 -1.59 -6.85
CA VAL A 135 15.84 -0.62 -7.57
C VAL A 135 15.37 -0.45 -9.01
N THR A 136 14.75 -1.48 -9.57
CA THR A 136 14.28 -1.46 -10.96
C THR A 136 13.12 -0.46 -11.11
N PRO A 137 13.22 0.49 -12.07
CA PRO A 137 12.11 1.41 -12.32
C PRO A 137 10.82 0.66 -12.67
N GLY A 138 9.75 0.94 -11.95
CA GLY A 138 8.49 0.23 -12.11
C GLY A 138 7.89 0.31 -13.52
N LEU A 139 8.08 1.44 -14.19
CA LEU A 139 7.69 1.60 -15.60
C LEU A 139 8.40 0.60 -16.50
N ALA A 140 9.69 0.34 -16.26
CA ALA A 140 10.45 -0.64 -17.05
C ALA A 140 9.93 -2.07 -16.82
N ILE A 141 9.57 -2.42 -15.58
CA ILE A 141 8.94 -3.70 -15.24
C ILE A 141 7.62 -3.84 -16.02
N SER A 142 6.78 -2.82 -15.99
CA SER A 142 5.46 -2.84 -16.64
C SER A 142 5.55 -2.98 -18.15
N LEU A 143 6.43 -2.21 -18.79
CA LEU A 143 6.67 -2.28 -20.23
C LEU A 143 7.23 -3.66 -20.62
N GLY A 144 8.18 -4.20 -19.84
CA GLY A 144 8.69 -5.56 -20.08
C GLY A 144 7.62 -6.62 -19.99
N ILE A 145 6.76 -6.56 -18.96
CA ILE A 145 5.67 -7.53 -18.77
C ILE A 145 4.63 -7.43 -19.89
N VAL A 146 4.21 -6.20 -20.26
CA VAL A 146 3.20 -6.03 -21.32
C VAL A 146 3.72 -6.45 -22.69
N THR A 147 4.99 -6.17 -22.98
CA THR A 147 5.62 -6.60 -24.22
C THR A 147 5.68 -8.12 -24.28
N LEU A 148 6.17 -8.77 -23.23
CA LEU A 148 6.24 -10.24 -23.18
C LEU A 148 4.84 -10.87 -23.27
N ALA A 149 3.86 -10.30 -22.58
CA ALA A 149 2.46 -10.77 -22.65
C ALA A 149 1.90 -10.66 -24.07
N SER A 150 2.20 -9.56 -24.77
CA SER A 150 1.80 -9.34 -26.16
C SER A 150 2.38 -10.40 -27.11
N GLU A 151 3.68 -10.71 -26.98
CA GLU A 151 4.35 -11.76 -27.76
C GLU A 151 3.75 -13.15 -27.52
N LEU A 152 3.28 -13.39 -26.28
CA LEU A 152 2.62 -14.65 -25.90
C LEU A 152 1.11 -14.66 -26.25
N GLY A 153 0.58 -13.61 -26.85
CA GLY A 153 -0.85 -13.49 -27.16
C GLY A 153 -1.75 -13.29 -25.94
N ILE A 154 -1.17 -12.91 -24.77
CA ILE A 154 -1.90 -12.66 -23.54
C ILE A 154 -2.38 -11.20 -23.53
N ARG A 155 -3.69 -11.00 -23.39
CA ARG A 155 -4.26 -9.66 -23.29
C ARG A 155 -3.93 -9.01 -21.95
N ALA A 156 -3.54 -7.73 -21.99
CA ALA A 156 -3.37 -6.93 -20.80
C ALA A 156 -4.69 -6.80 -20.04
N GLY A 157 -4.64 -6.92 -18.71
CA GLY A 157 -5.82 -6.86 -17.86
C GLY A 157 -5.49 -7.09 -16.38
N LEU A 158 -6.49 -6.87 -15.54
CA LEU A 158 -6.36 -6.90 -14.07
C LEU A 158 -5.74 -8.21 -13.55
N PHE A 159 -6.27 -9.36 -14.01
CA PHE A 159 -5.88 -10.70 -13.55
C PHE A 159 -4.83 -11.40 -14.42
N THR A 160 -4.27 -10.72 -15.39
CA THR A 160 -3.19 -11.18 -16.24
C THR A 160 -1.90 -10.40 -15.95
N THR A 161 -1.58 -9.42 -16.77
CA THR A 161 -0.42 -8.55 -16.60
C THR A 161 -0.46 -7.75 -15.32
N GLY A 162 -1.65 -7.33 -14.85
CA GLY A 162 -1.85 -6.57 -13.63
C GLY A 162 -1.31 -7.28 -12.38
N ILE A 163 -1.79 -8.50 -12.10
CA ILE A 163 -1.31 -9.27 -10.95
C ILE A 163 0.20 -9.51 -11.05
N ILE A 164 0.71 -9.91 -12.22
CA ILE A 164 2.12 -10.22 -12.39
C ILE A 164 2.99 -9.02 -12.05
N ALA A 165 2.69 -7.85 -12.62
CA ALA A 165 3.48 -6.65 -12.39
C ALA A 165 3.41 -6.18 -10.92
N HIS A 166 2.21 -6.18 -10.32
CA HIS A 166 2.04 -5.80 -8.93
C HIS A 166 2.73 -6.77 -7.96
N VAL A 167 2.71 -8.08 -8.25
CA VAL A 167 3.45 -9.08 -7.44
C VAL A 167 4.95 -8.86 -7.56
N VAL A 168 5.49 -8.69 -8.78
CA VAL A 168 6.91 -8.43 -9.00
C VAL A 168 7.37 -7.18 -8.26
N TRP A 169 6.53 -6.14 -8.24
CA TRP A 169 6.80 -4.88 -7.54
C TRP A 169 6.71 -5.01 -6.02
N THR A 170 5.68 -5.65 -5.48
CA THR A 170 5.41 -5.67 -4.03
C THR A 170 6.17 -6.77 -3.28
N MET A 171 6.53 -7.88 -3.96
CA MET A 171 7.17 -9.03 -3.36
C MET A 171 8.50 -8.70 -2.65
N PRO A 172 9.42 -7.88 -3.21
CA PRO A 172 10.65 -7.51 -2.52
C PRO A 172 10.42 -6.80 -1.18
N PHE A 173 9.42 -5.94 -1.11
CA PHE A 173 9.05 -5.24 0.13
C PHE A 173 8.46 -6.21 1.16
N SER A 174 7.58 -7.12 0.72
CA SER A 174 7.06 -8.21 1.53
C SER A 174 8.17 -9.07 2.10
N PHE A 175 9.17 -9.39 1.28
CA PHE A 175 10.35 -10.15 1.68
C PHE A 175 11.15 -9.43 2.77
N LEU A 176 11.40 -8.12 2.63
CA LEU A 176 12.11 -7.34 3.65
C LEU A 176 11.37 -7.33 4.99
N VAL A 177 10.06 -7.11 4.98
CA VAL A 177 9.22 -7.10 6.20
C VAL A 177 9.33 -8.45 6.93
N ILE A 178 9.23 -9.55 6.21
CA ILE A 178 9.33 -10.91 6.77
C ILE A 178 10.75 -11.20 7.26
N MET A 179 11.78 -10.83 6.50
CA MET A 179 13.18 -11.06 6.89
C MET A 179 13.59 -10.34 8.16
N VAL A 180 13.06 -9.14 8.42
CA VAL A 180 13.33 -8.40 9.67
C VAL A 180 12.92 -9.24 10.89
N LEU A 181 11.76 -9.91 10.85
CA LEU A 181 11.30 -10.73 11.95
C LEU A 181 12.02 -12.08 11.99
N PHE A 182 12.31 -12.71 10.84
CA PHE A 182 13.11 -13.93 10.82
C PHE A 182 14.51 -13.77 11.40
N ASN A 183 15.13 -12.60 11.25
CA ASN A 183 16.43 -12.33 11.87
C ASN A 183 16.39 -12.30 13.40
N ARG A 184 15.19 -12.09 13.99
CA ARG A 184 14.97 -12.11 15.44
C ARG A 184 14.40 -13.44 15.95
N PHE A 185 14.07 -14.35 15.03
CA PHE A 185 13.47 -15.64 15.35
C PHE A 185 14.50 -16.61 15.91
N ASP A 186 14.26 -17.13 17.11
CA ASP A 186 15.13 -18.15 17.73
C ASP A 186 14.88 -19.52 17.09
N ARG A 187 15.87 -20.05 16.43
CA ARG A 187 15.83 -21.39 15.79
C ARG A 187 15.65 -22.53 16.79
N ARG A 188 16.04 -22.36 18.03
CA ARG A 188 15.91 -23.39 19.07
C ARG A 188 14.48 -23.85 19.27
N VAL A 189 13.51 -22.97 19.02
CA VAL A 189 12.09 -23.33 19.11
C VAL A 189 11.69 -24.34 18.04
N GLU A 190 12.21 -24.23 16.81
CA GLU A 190 12.01 -25.22 15.75
C GLU A 190 12.75 -26.52 16.04
N GLU A 191 13.99 -26.43 16.55
CA GLU A 191 14.79 -27.60 16.95
C GLU A 191 14.10 -28.39 18.05
N ALA A 192 13.50 -27.73 19.03
CA ALA A 192 12.68 -28.36 20.06
C ALA A 192 11.47 -29.10 19.46
N ALA A 193 10.81 -28.55 18.46
CA ALA A 193 9.73 -29.23 17.77
C ALA A 193 10.22 -30.47 17.02
N TYR A 194 11.41 -30.42 16.42
CA TYR A 194 12.02 -31.59 15.75
C TYR A 194 12.39 -32.69 16.73
N THR A 195 12.91 -32.36 17.92
CA THR A 195 13.22 -33.35 18.95
C THR A 195 11.96 -34.05 19.49
N LEU A 196 10.81 -33.35 19.44
CA LEU A 196 9.49 -33.93 19.76
C LEU A 196 8.85 -34.71 18.59
N GLY A 197 9.61 -34.93 17.50
CA GLY A 197 9.16 -35.73 16.36
C GLY A 197 8.36 -34.99 15.31
N ALA A 198 8.31 -33.65 15.33
CA ALA A 198 7.64 -32.90 14.29
C ALA A 198 8.43 -32.93 12.97
N SER A 199 7.76 -33.20 11.86
CA SER A 199 8.34 -33.01 10.53
C SER A 199 8.58 -31.53 10.23
N ARG A 200 9.41 -31.21 9.24
CA ARG A 200 9.71 -29.81 8.83
C ARG A 200 8.44 -29.00 8.51
N LEU A 201 7.53 -29.60 7.75
CA LEU A 201 6.25 -28.97 7.41
C LEU A 201 5.37 -28.75 8.65
N ARG A 202 5.30 -29.77 9.54
CA ARG A 202 4.53 -29.65 10.78
C ARG A 202 5.10 -28.55 11.66
N ALA A 203 6.41 -28.50 11.88
CA ALA A 203 7.05 -27.44 12.66
C ALA A 203 6.84 -26.05 12.03
N PHE A 204 6.87 -25.94 10.69
CA PHE A 204 6.59 -24.68 10.01
C PHE A 204 5.16 -24.19 10.33
N PHE A 205 4.13 -25.01 10.14
CA PHE A 205 2.75 -24.58 10.34
C PHE A 205 2.34 -24.47 11.81
N THR A 206 2.93 -25.24 12.72
CA THR A 206 2.54 -25.23 14.15
C THR A 206 3.40 -24.32 15.01
N VAL A 207 4.62 -23.98 14.57
CA VAL A 207 5.57 -23.16 15.35
C VAL A 207 5.96 -21.91 14.59
N THR A 208 6.60 -22.07 13.43
CA THR A 208 7.20 -20.94 12.71
C THR A 208 6.14 -19.94 12.24
N LEU A 209 5.14 -20.40 11.51
CA LEU A 209 4.10 -19.53 10.95
C LEU A 209 3.28 -18.79 12.03
N PRO A 210 2.84 -19.45 13.13
CA PRO A 210 2.18 -18.73 14.23
C PRO A 210 3.04 -17.66 14.88
N MET A 211 4.33 -17.92 15.08
CA MET A 211 5.26 -16.92 15.65
C MET A 211 5.56 -15.78 14.67
N MET A 212 5.47 -16.04 13.37
CA MET A 212 5.66 -15.05 12.31
C MET A 212 4.39 -14.27 11.95
N LYS A 213 3.24 -14.52 12.61
CA LYS A 213 1.98 -13.81 12.35
C LYS A 213 2.13 -12.29 12.24
N PRO A 214 2.86 -11.59 13.15
CA PRO A 214 3.00 -10.14 13.04
C PRO A 214 3.69 -9.70 11.74
N ALA A 215 4.71 -10.43 11.28
CA ALA A 215 5.38 -10.15 10.01
C ALA A 215 4.50 -10.47 8.81
N VAL A 216 3.74 -11.55 8.86
CA VAL A 216 2.79 -11.92 7.79
C VAL A 216 1.71 -10.87 7.65
N ILE A 217 1.11 -10.42 8.75
CA ILE A 217 0.11 -9.34 8.74
C ILE A 217 0.72 -8.04 8.24
N GLY A 218 1.90 -7.66 8.75
CA GLY A 218 2.61 -6.47 8.29
C GLY A 218 2.95 -6.51 6.80
N SER A 219 3.39 -7.67 6.29
CA SER A 219 3.65 -7.90 4.87
C SER A 219 2.38 -7.78 4.02
N LEU A 220 1.29 -8.42 4.46
CA LEU A 220 -0.01 -8.34 3.77
C LEU A 220 -0.51 -6.90 3.67
N LEU A 221 -0.50 -6.16 4.77
CA LEU A 221 -0.94 -4.77 4.80
C LEU A 221 -0.05 -3.88 3.94
N PHE A 222 1.27 -4.06 4.02
CA PHE A 222 2.21 -3.24 3.25
C PHE A 222 2.10 -3.50 1.75
N ALA A 223 2.05 -4.77 1.34
CA ALA A 223 1.86 -5.13 -0.07
C ALA A 223 0.49 -4.69 -0.60
N PHE A 224 -0.56 -4.78 0.24
CA PHE A 224 -1.89 -4.26 -0.10
C PHE A 224 -1.86 -2.76 -0.37
N MET A 225 -1.27 -1.97 0.53
CA MET A 225 -1.16 -0.52 0.36
C MET A 225 -0.38 -0.14 -0.90
N LEU A 226 0.79 -0.76 -1.11
CA LEU A 226 1.60 -0.52 -2.30
C LEU A 226 0.86 -0.85 -3.60
N SER A 227 0.10 -1.94 -3.61
CA SER A 227 -0.65 -2.34 -4.80
C SER A 227 -1.92 -1.50 -5.02
N PHE A 228 -2.59 -1.09 -3.94
CA PHE A 228 -3.83 -0.31 -4.01
C PHE A 228 -3.60 1.10 -4.53
N ASP A 229 -2.51 1.74 -4.11
CA ASP A 229 -2.16 3.12 -4.47
C ASP A 229 -1.32 3.22 -5.76
N GLU A 230 -1.05 2.10 -6.42
CA GLU A 230 -0.14 2.06 -7.55
C GLU A 230 -0.80 2.56 -8.84
N TYR A 231 -0.29 3.68 -9.35
CA TYR A 231 -0.71 4.31 -10.59
C TYR A 231 0.26 4.04 -11.75
N ALA A 232 1.57 4.23 -11.50
CA ALA A 232 2.58 4.29 -12.56
C ALA A 232 2.73 2.98 -13.34
N HIS A 233 2.66 1.84 -12.64
CA HIS A 233 2.66 0.52 -13.28
C HIS A 233 1.34 0.26 -14.00
N SER A 234 0.23 0.59 -13.32
CA SER A 234 -1.12 0.26 -13.75
C SER A 234 -1.49 0.86 -15.11
N ILE A 235 -0.94 2.03 -15.46
CA ILE A 235 -1.28 2.71 -16.72
C ILE A 235 -0.97 1.87 -17.97
N PHE A 236 0.05 1.00 -17.91
CA PHE A 236 0.48 0.21 -19.07
C PHE A 236 -0.07 -1.21 -19.08
N ILE A 237 -0.39 -1.77 -17.90
CA ILE A 237 -0.65 -3.20 -17.73
C ILE A 237 -2.11 -3.57 -17.53
N MET A 238 -3.00 -2.59 -17.31
CA MET A 238 -4.41 -2.84 -17.00
C MET A 238 -5.28 -3.05 -18.24
N GLY A 239 -4.79 -2.73 -19.43
CA GLY A 239 -5.61 -2.79 -20.67
C GLY A 239 -6.85 -1.91 -20.56
N SER A 240 -8.03 -2.52 -20.68
CA SER A 240 -9.32 -1.84 -20.52
C SER A 240 -9.80 -1.73 -19.07
N ASP A 241 -9.17 -2.47 -18.15
CA ASP A 241 -9.52 -2.42 -16.74
C ASP A 241 -9.00 -1.14 -16.10
N ARG A 242 -9.77 -0.58 -15.18
CA ARG A 242 -9.36 0.62 -14.45
C ARG A 242 -9.31 0.36 -12.97
N THR A 243 -8.22 0.79 -12.36
CA THR A 243 -8.04 0.87 -10.90
C THR A 243 -8.45 2.25 -10.41
N LEU A 244 -8.65 2.40 -9.11
CA LEU A 244 -9.01 3.68 -8.50
C LEU A 244 -8.00 4.79 -8.81
N PRO A 245 -6.65 4.60 -8.64
CA PRO A 245 -5.68 5.62 -8.99
C PRO A 245 -5.73 6.04 -10.47
N LEU A 246 -5.91 5.09 -11.39
CA LEU A 246 -6.06 5.39 -12.81
C LEU A 246 -7.29 6.25 -13.09
N THR A 247 -8.41 5.92 -12.45
CA THR A 247 -9.67 6.65 -12.62
C THR A 247 -9.57 8.05 -12.03
N LEU A 248 -9.00 8.19 -10.84
CA LEU A 248 -8.80 9.50 -10.19
C LEU A 248 -7.91 10.42 -11.03
N VAL A 249 -6.76 9.94 -11.50
CA VAL A 249 -5.87 10.77 -12.33
C VAL A 249 -6.55 11.15 -13.65
N SER A 250 -7.27 10.23 -14.29
CA SER A 250 -8.01 10.54 -15.51
C SER A 250 -9.11 11.58 -15.26
N ALA A 251 -9.82 11.49 -14.13
CA ALA A 251 -10.85 12.44 -13.74
C ALA A 251 -10.26 13.83 -13.50
N VAL A 252 -9.14 13.92 -12.77
CA VAL A 252 -8.43 15.20 -12.52
C VAL A 252 -7.94 15.84 -13.82
N GLN A 253 -7.42 15.04 -14.76
CA GLN A 253 -6.92 15.53 -16.05
C GLN A 253 -8.04 16.08 -16.95
N LEU A 254 -9.23 15.50 -16.89
CA LEU A 254 -10.36 15.96 -17.70
C LEU A 254 -11.10 17.13 -17.05
N ARG A 255 -11.37 17.07 -15.77
CA ARG A 255 -12.02 18.14 -15.00
C ARG A 255 -11.90 17.88 -13.50
N ILE A 256 -11.55 18.91 -12.75
CA ILE A 256 -11.63 18.86 -11.28
C ILE A 256 -13.09 19.12 -10.88
N THR A 257 -13.79 18.08 -10.46
CA THR A 257 -15.15 18.17 -9.91
C THR A 257 -15.15 17.70 -8.46
N PRO A 258 -16.15 18.11 -7.63
CA PRO A 258 -16.23 17.66 -6.24
C PRO A 258 -16.34 16.14 -6.06
N SER A 259 -16.74 15.40 -7.11
CA SER A 259 -16.79 13.93 -7.11
C SER A 259 -15.41 13.25 -6.95
N ILE A 260 -14.32 14.00 -7.07
CA ILE A 260 -12.96 13.47 -6.94
C ILE A 260 -12.50 13.48 -5.47
N PHE A 261 -13.14 14.29 -4.63
CA PHE A 261 -12.83 14.42 -3.20
C PHE A 261 -13.62 13.43 -2.37
#